data_71af210038bd3c21285b69ba488772fe
#
_entry.id   71af210038bd3c21285b69ba488772fe
#
_cell.length_a   1.000
_cell.length_b   1.000
_cell.length_c   1.000
_cell.angle_alpha   90.00
_cell.angle_beta   90.00
_cell.angle_gamma   90.00
#
_symmetry.space_group_name_H-M   'P 1'
#
loop_
_entity.id
_entity.type
_entity.pdbx_description
1 polymer ?
#
loop_
_entity_poly.entity_id
_entity_poly.type
_entity_poly.pdbx_seq_one_letter_code
_entity_poly.pdbx_strand_id
1 'polypeptide(L)'
;MKKWYLSLLFLFVFYGMKGQSYSGDVEFLSNIQGVVVVRTTGIHEKKKEASEMAIKSAFYAYFFSGISGLNNGLPLIGEGGQEKFKDYFSRFFEGGRYFNFVRKEELMEEPERLRSKDYKAVVRLTFSNDALLRDMEMNQVVLT
;
A
#
# COMPACT_ATOMS: atom_id res chain seq x y z
N MET A 1 15.77 37.67 -2.62
CA MET A 1 14.58 37.41 -1.78
C MET A 1 13.58 36.46 -2.40
N LYS A 2 13.29 36.52 -3.69
CA LYS A 2 12.36 35.61 -4.35
C LYS A 2 12.81 34.15 -4.34
N LYS A 3 14.10 33.87 -4.24
CA LYS A 3 14.66 32.51 -4.18
C LYS A 3 14.37 31.78 -2.85
N TRP A 4 14.12 32.53 -1.81
CA TRP A 4 13.82 31.95 -0.48
C TRP A 4 12.42 31.34 -0.43
N TYR A 5 11.45 31.98 -1.06
CA TYR A 5 10.06 31.51 -1.08
C TYR A 5 9.90 30.25 -1.94
N LEU A 6 10.63 30.15 -3.03
CA LEU A 6 10.64 28.98 -3.90
C LEU A 6 11.24 27.76 -3.19
N SER A 7 12.30 27.99 -2.39
CA SER A 7 12.96 26.94 -1.62
C SER A 7 12.06 26.40 -0.51
N LEU A 8 11.30 27.28 0.15
CA LEU A 8 10.35 26.91 1.18
C LEU A 8 9.14 26.15 0.62
N LEU A 9 8.65 26.55 -0.56
CA LEU A 9 7.57 25.84 -1.24
C LEU A 9 7.98 24.44 -1.66
N PHE A 10 9.21 24.29 -2.11
CA PHE A 10 9.76 22.98 -2.48
C PHE A 10 9.89 22.05 -1.28
N LEU A 11 10.31 22.58 -0.14
CA LEU A 11 10.37 21.84 1.13
C LEU A 11 8.97 21.39 1.60
N PHE A 12 7.96 22.20 1.37
CA PHE A 12 6.58 21.91 1.76
C PHE A 12 5.99 20.74 0.94
N VAL A 13 6.27 20.73 -0.37
CA VAL A 13 5.84 19.65 -1.27
C VAL A 13 6.52 18.33 -0.88
N PHE A 14 7.80 18.39 -0.49
CA PHE A 14 8.56 17.23 -0.03
C PHE A 14 7.99 16.65 1.28
N TYR A 15 7.54 17.51 2.18
CA TYR A 15 6.95 17.10 3.45
C TYR A 15 5.59 16.43 3.26
N GLY A 16 4.79 16.89 2.31
CA GLY A 16 3.50 16.27 1.98
C GLY A 16 3.63 14.88 1.40
N MET A 17 4.70 14.61 0.65
CA MET A 17 4.96 13.28 0.09
C MET A 17 5.41 12.27 1.13
N LYS A 18 6.05 12.72 2.21
CA LYS A 18 6.53 11.84 3.29
C LYS A 18 5.40 11.21 4.10
N GLY A 19 4.25 11.89 4.25
CA GLY A 19 3.10 11.38 4.98
C GLY A 19 2.32 10.29 4.26
N GLN A 20 2.64 10.01 2.98
CA GLN A 20 1.94 9.03 2.15
C GLN A 20 2.81 7.84 1.76
N SER A 21 3.89 7.59 2.50
CA SER A 21 4.80 6.50 2.19
C SER A 21 4.28 5.17 2.75
N TYR A 22 3.91 4.26 1.86
CA TYR A 22 3.57 2.88 2.19
C TYR A 22 4.79 2.00 1.96
N SER A 23 5.87 2.24 2.68
CA SER A 23 7.16 1.60 2.45
C SER A 23 7.42 0.39 3.35
N GLY A 24 6.38 -0.20 3.91
CA GLY A 24 6.53 -1.39 4.74
C GLY A 24 6.99 -2.61 3.95
N ASP A 25 7.69 -3.53 4.62
CA ASP A 25 8.12 -4.79 4.01
C ASP A 25 6.91 -5.67 3.73
N VAL A 26 6.88 -6.27 2.55
CA VAL A 26 5.82 -7.19 2.14
C VAL A 26 6.44 -8.48 1.64
N GLU A 27 6.01 -9.59 2.22
CA GLU A 27 6.50 -10.93 1.87
C GLU A 27 5.34 -11.80 1.39
N PHE A 28 5.51 -12.43 0.24
CA PHE A 28 4.54 -13.37 -0.30
C PHE A 28 4.59 -14.68 0.48
N LEU A 29 3.42 -15.17 0.91
CA LEU A 29 3.31 -16.44 1.63
C LEU A 29 2.64 -17.52 0.80
N SER A 30 1.50 -17.23 0.16
CA SER A 30 0.81 -18.22 -0.67
C SER A 30 -0.18 -17.60 -1.63
N ASN A 31 -0.49 -18.33 -2.69
CA ASN A 31 -1.58 -18.00 -3.61
C ASN A 31 -2.29 -19.31 -3.97
N ILE A 32 -3.49 -19.49 -3.45
CA ILE A 32 -4.29 -20.68 -3.68
C ILE A 32 -5.61 -20.26 -4.31
N GLN A 33 -5.79 -20.60 -5.59
CA GLN A 33 -7.02 -20.32 -6.32
C GLN A 33 -7.44 -18.84 -6.28
N GLY A 34 -6.48 -17.93 -6.43
CA GLY A 34 -6.73 -16.50 -6.43
C GLY A 34 -6.86 -15.87 -5.05
N VAL A 35 -6.70 -16.64 -3.98
CA VAL A 35 -6.64 -16.13 -2.62
C VAL A 35 -5.18 -16.00 -2.22
N VAL A 36 -4.73 -14.77 -2.04
CA VAL A 36 -3.32 -14.45 -1.77
C VAL A 36 -3.15 -14.15 -0.29
N VAL A 37 -2.07 -14.68 0.28
CA VAL A 37 -1.66 -14.40 1.65
C VAL A 37 -0.28 -13.77 1.62
N VAL A 38 -0.14 -12.63 2.28
CA VAL A 38 1.14 -11.93 2.43
C VAL A 38 1.36 -11.57 3.89
N ARG A 39 2.63 -11.39 4.24
CA ARG A 39 3.03 -10.81 5.52
C ARG A 39 3.47 -9.38 5.22
N THR A 40 2.85 -8.42 5.88
CA THR A 40 3.08 -7.01 5.57
C THR A 40 3.29 -6.21 6.84
N THR A 41 4.08 -5.15 6.74
CA THR A 41 4.47 -4.32 7.87
C THR A 41 3.99 -2.89 7.64
N GLY A 42 3.48 -2.27 8.68
CA GLY A 42 3.07 -0.88 8.65
C GLY A 42 3.59 -0.12 9.86
N ILE A 43 3.87 1.15 9.65
CA ILE A 43 4.39 2.03 10.71
C ILE A 43 3.50 3.27 10.78
N HIS A 44 3.06 3.61 11.98
CA HIS A 44 2.25 4.80 12.22
C HIS A 44 2.35 5.19 13.69
N GLU A 45 2.14 6.45 14.01
CA GLU A 45 2.19 6.93 15.39
C GLU A 45 1.07 6.36 16.27
N LYS A 46 -0.03 5.87 15.66
CA LYS A 46 -1.13 5.22 16.37
C LYS A 46 -1.16 3.73 16.06
N LYS A 47 -1.36 2.90 17.09
CA LYS A 47 -1.38 1.44 16.99
C LYS A 47 -2.33 0.91 15.92
N LYS A 48 -3.57 1.39 15.93
CA LYS A 48 -4.61 0.94 15.00
C LYS A 48 -4.26 1.29 13.57
N GLU A 49 -3.79 2.51 13.35
CA GLU A 49 -3.41 2.98 12.03
C GLU A 49 -2.16 2.28 11.50
N ALA A 50 -1.28 1.80 12.38
CA ALA A 50 -0.13 1.00 11.95
C ALA A 50 -0.57 -0.29 11.25
N SER A 51 -1.62 -0.96 11.73
CA SER A 51 -2.20 -2.13 11.08
C SER A 51 -2.82 -1.79 9.74
N GLU A 52 -3.55 -0.67 9.65
CA GLU A 52 -4.11 -0.20 8.39
C GLU A 52 -3.03 0.15 7.38
N MET A 53 -1.93 0.77 7.84
CA MET A 53 -0.78 1.06 6.99
C MET A 53 -0.13 -0.21 6.46
N ALA A 54 -0.10 -1.28 7.26
CA ALA A 54 0.42 -2.57 6.82
C ALA A 54 -0.41 -3.12 5.65
N ILE A 55 -1.74 -3.04 5.75
CA ILE A 55 -2.64 -3.50 4.68
C ILE A 55 -2.43 -2.67 3.41
N LYS A 56 -2.42 -1.36 3.55
CA LYS A 56 -2.20 -0.44 2.42
C LYS A 56 -0.83 -0.67 1.77
N SER A 57 0.20 -0.92 2.57
CA SER A 57 1.55 -1.21 2.08
C SER A 57 1.59 -2.45 1.19
N ALA A 58 0.82 -3.50 1.54
CA ALA A 58 0.75 -4.71 0.74
C ALA A 58 0.17 -4.41 -0.66
N PHE A 59 -0.94 -3.70 -0.73
CA PHE A 59 -1.54 -3.34 -2.02
C PHE A 59 -0.66 -2.37 -2.80
N TYR A 60 -0.06 -1.40 -2.13
CA TYR A 60 0.85 -0.45 -2.78
C TYR A 60 2.04 -1.18 -3.42
N ALA A 61 2.66 -2.09 -2.69
CA ALA A 61 3.77 -2.88 -3.22
C ALA A 61 3.33 -3.73 -4.41
N TYR A 62 2.17 -4.36 -4.33
CA TYR A 62 1.64 -5.17 -5.42
C TYR A 62 1.40 -4.35 -6.69
N PHE A 63 0.83 -3.16 -6.53
CA PHE A 63 0.53 -2.29 -7.67
C PHE A 63 1.78 -1.66 -8.29
N PHE A 64 2.67 -1.12 -7.49
CA PHE A 64 3.69 -0.18 -7.96
C PHE A 64 5.14 -0.62 -7.78
N SER A 65 5.41 -1.57 -6.91
CA SER A 65 6.79 -2.03 -6.63
C SER A 65 7.06 -3.44 -7.12
N GLY A 66 6.06 -4.29 -7.09
CA GLY A 66 6.19 -5.71 -7.32
C GLY A 66 6.46 -6.46 -6.02
N ILE A 67 5.93 -7.69 -5.93
CA ILE A 67 6.16 -8.59 -4.80
C ILE A 67 6.70 -9.89 -5.38
N SER A 68 7.87 -10.31 -4.90
CA SER A 68 8.45 -11.59 -5.33
C SER A 68 7.48 -12.72 -5.01
N GLY A 69 7.12 -13.50 -6.02
CA GLY A 69 6.13 -14.56 -5.91
C GLY A 69 4.75 -14.21 -6.46
N LEU A 70 4.48 -12.94 -6.70
CA LEU A 70 3.24 -12.46 -7.32
C LEU A 70 3.57 -11.76 -8.64
N ASN A 71 2.77 -12.06 -9.68
CA ASN A 71 2.91 -11.42 -10.99
C ASN A 71 4.36 -11.45 -11.51
N ASN A 72 5.06 -12.55 -11.28
CA ASN A 72 6.47 -12.72 -11.64
C ASN A 72 7.40 -11.68 -11.01
N GLY A 73 7.04 -11.15 -9.85
CA GLY A 73 7.78 -10.11 -9.17
C GLY A 73 7.63 -8.72 -9.75
N LEU A 74 6.78 -8.57 -10.77
CA LEU A 74 6.57 -7.30 -11.45
C LEU A 74 5.37 -6.54 -10.87
N PRO A 75 5.41 -5.21 -10.86
CA PRO A 75 4.24 -4.43 -10.44
C PRO A 75 3.07 -4.64 -11.41
N LEU A 76 1.84 -4.59 -10.89
CA LEU A 76 0.64 -4.68 -11.72
C LEU A 76 0.46 -3.46 -12.62
N ILE A 77 0.89 -2.30 -12.15
CA ILE A 77 0.68 -1.03 -12.84
C ILE A 77 2.01 -0.58 -13.44
N GLY A 78 1.99 -0.32 -14.74
CA GLY A 78 3.17 0.14 -15.44
C GLY A 78 3.54 1.57 -15.10
N GLU A 79 4.70 1.99 -15.55
CA GLU A 79 5.21 3.34 -15.36
C GLU A 79 4.21 4.38 -15.87
N GLY A 80 3.93 5.39 -15.03
CA GLY A 80 2.96 6.43 -15.36
C GLY A 80 1.53 6.08 -15.01
N GLY A 81 1.22 4.81 -14.74
CA GLY A 81 -0.14 4.38 -14.43
C GLY A 81 -0.67 4.89 -13.10
N GLN A 82 0.20 5.07 -12.13
CA GLN A 82 -0.20 5.62 -10.82
C GLN A 82 -0.79 7.03 -10.99
N GLU A 83 -0.19 7.87 -11.80
CA GLU A 83 -0.68 9.21 -12.08
C GLU A 83 -1.90 9.18 -13.02
N LYS A 84 -1.86 8.35 -14.04
CA LYS A 84 -2.94 8.22 -15.01
C LYS A 84 -4.26 7.78 -14.36
N PHE A 85 -4.19 6.88 -13.39
CA PHE A 85 -5.37 6.33 -12.70
C PHE A 85 -5.47 6.83 -11.26
N LYS A 86 -4.97 8.02 -10.98
CA LYS A 86 -4.89 8.57 -9.62
C LYS A 86 -6.23 8.63 -8.90
N ASP A 87 -7.33 8.88 -9.62
CA ASP A 87 -8.65 8.92 -9.00
C ASP A 87 -9.07 7.56 -8.46
N TYR A 88 -8.78 6.49 -9.22
CA TYR A 88 -9.02 5.13 -8.76
C TYR A 88 -8.19 4.81 -7.51
N PHE A 89 -6.89 5.13 -7.55
CA PHE A 89 -6.01 4.82 -6.42
C PHE A 89 -6.29 5.67 -5.18
N SER A 90 -6.73 6.91 -5.36
CA SER A 90 -7.18 7.73 -4.23
C SER A 90 -8.38 7.09 -3.52
N ARG A 91 -9.38 6.66 -4.28
CA ARG A 91 -10.54 5.95 -3.70
C ARG A 91 -10.14 4.61 -3.10
N PHE A 92 -9.17 3.94 -3.71
CA PHE A 92 -8.68 2.65 -3.22
C PHE A 92 -8.03 2.78 -1.85
N PHE A 93 -7.06 3.69 -1.72
CA PHE A 93 -6.28 3.83 -0.49
C PHE A 93 -6.95 4.74 0.54
N GLU A 94 -7.28 5.96 0.17
CA GLU A 94 -7.88 6.94 1.08
C GLU A 94 -9.36 6.70 1.29
N GLY A 95 -10.06 6.30 0.23
CA GLY A 95 -11.49 6.01 0.29
C GLY A 95 -11.85 4.66 0.90
N GLY A 96 -10.84 3.83 1.20
CA GLY A 96 -11.07 2.56 1.87
C GLY A 96 -11.57 1.42 0.99
N ARG A 97 -11.54 1.58 -0.33
CA ARG A 97 -12.02 0.55 -1.25
C ARG A 97 -11.25 -0.76 -1.11
N TYR A 98 -10.00 -0.70 -0.67
CA TYR A 98 -9.17 -1.89 -0.48
C TYR A 98 -9.80 -2.92 0.47
N PHE A 99 -10.61 -2.49 1.43
CA PHE A 99 -11.29 -3.41 2.36
C PHE A 99 -12.21 -4.40 1.66
N ASN A 100 -12.74 -4.05 0.49
CA ASN A 100 -13.62 -4.94 -0.28
C ASN A 100 -12.92 -6.23 -0.72
N PHE A 101 -11.59 -6.21 -0.79
CA PHE A 101 -10.79 -7.34 -1.26
C PHE A 101 -10.12 -8.10 -0.12
N VAL A 102 -10.14 -7.55 1.10
CA VAL A 102 -9.58 -8.19 2.28
C VAL A 102 -10.53 -9.29 2.76
N ARG A 103 -10.00 -10.51 2.87
CA ARG A 103 -10.74 -11.66 3.40
C ARG A 103 -10.46 -11.85 4.87
N LYS A 104 -9.22 -11.63 5.29
CA LYS A 104 -8.78 -11.81 6.66
C LYS A 104 -7.55 -10.96 6.93
N GLU A 105 -7.50 -10.38 8.12
CA GLU A 105 -6.31 -9.68 8.60
C GLU A 105 -6.02 -10.14 10.02
N GLU A 106 -4.77 -10.51 10.27
CA GLU A 106 -4.35 -10.99 11.58
C GLU A 106 -3.07 -10.29 12.00
N LEU A 107 -3.07 -9.68 13.18
CA LEU A 107 -1.84 -9.24 13.80
C LEU A 107 -1.00 -10.48 14.14
N MET A 108 0.23 -10.52 13.67
CA MET A 108 1.12 -11.66 13.93
C MET A 108 1.74 -11.58 15.33
N GLU A 109 1.82 -10.36 15.86
CA GLU A 109 2.32 -10.09 17.21
C GLU A 109 1.82 -8.72 17.66
N GLU A 110 1.95 -8.40 18.96
CA GLU A 110 1.61 -7.07 19.46
C GLU A 110 2.40 -6.00 18.71
N PRO A 111 1.78 -4.88 18.32
CA PRO A 111 2.52 -3.80 17.66
C PRO A 111 3.65 -3.30 18.54
N GLU A 112 4.82 -3.21 17.97
CA GLU A 112 6.04 -2.77 18.64
C GLU A 112 6.16 -1.27 18.61
N ARG A 113 6.46 -0.66 19.76
CA ARG A 113 6.75 0.76 19.84
C ARG A 113 8.21 1.01 19.49
N LEU A 114 8.45 1.81 18.45
CA LEU A 114 9.78 2.12 17.98
C LEU A 114 10.39 3.30 18.75
N ARG A 115 11.69 3.52 18.59
CA ARG A 115 12.39 4.66 19.20
C ARG A 115 11.86 6.01 18.71
N SER A 116 11.33 6.05 17.49
CA SER A 116 10.69 7.23 16.91
C SER A 116 9.34 7.56 17.56
N LYS A 117 8.87 6.73 18.49
CA LYS A 117 7.53 6.75 19.10
C LYS A 117 6.40 6.30 18.18
N ASP A 118 6.74 5.84 17.00
CA ASP A 118 5.77 5.18 16.11
C ASP A 118 5.56 3.73 16.53
N TYR A 119 4.46 3.14 16.08
CA TYR A 119 4.19 1.73 16.25
C TYR A 119 4.44 0.99 14.94
N LYS A 120 5.03 -0.18 15.05
CA LYS A 120 5.25 -1.10 13.92
C LYS A 120 4.30 -2.28 14.09
N ALA A 121 3.43 -2.47 13.12
CA ALA A 121 2.51 -3.60 13.09
C ALA A 121 2.90 -4.57 11.99
N VAL A 122 2.88 -5.87 12.29
CA VAL A 122 3.07 -6.93 11.30
C VAL A 122 1.77 -7.68 11.16
N VAL A 123 1.23 -7.71 9.95
CA VAL A 123 -0.08 -8.25 9.65
C VAL A 123 0.04 -9.39 8.63
N ARG A 124 -0.67 -10.47 8.90
CA ARG A 124 -0.91 -11.52 7.90
C ARG A 124 -2.20 -11.16 7.19
N LEU A 125 -2.07 -10.75 5.94
CA LEU A 125 -3.18 -10.29 5.12
C LEU A 125 -3.58 -11.35 4.11
N THR A 126 -4.85 -11.68 4.08
CA THR A 126 -5.44 -12.57 3.06
C THR A 126 -6.39 -11.74 2.21
N PHE A 127 -6.20 -11.72 0.91
CA PHE A 127 -7.07 -10.96 0.00
C PHE A 127 -7.41 -11.75 -1.26
N SER A 128 -8.54 -11.37 -1.88
CA SER A 128 -8.99 -11.98 -3.12
C SER A 128 -8.36 -11.25 -4.32
N ASN A 129 -7.38 -11.90 -4.94
CA ASN A 129 -6.74 -11.36 -6.13
C ASN A 129 -7.69 -11.30 -7.31
N ASP A 130 -8.53 -12.32 -7.47
CA ASP A 130 -9.49 -12.36 -8.57
C ASP A 130 -10.48 -11.21 -8.50
N ALA A 131 -11.02 -10.94 -7.32
CA ALA A 131 -11.93 -9.82 -7.11
C ALA A 131 -11.24 -8.47 -7.36
N LEU A 132 -10.01 -8.34 -6.92
CA LEU A 132 -9.20 -7.13 -7.11
C LEU A 132 -8.96 -6.86 -8.60
N LEU A 133 -8.49 -7.85 -9.34
CA LEU A 133 -8.19 -7.68 -10.77
C LEU A 133 -9.47 -7.39 -11.56
N ARG A 134 -10.58 -8.03 -11.20
CA ARG A 134 -11.88 -7.77 -11.83
C ARG A 134 -12.35 -6.34 -11.59
N ASP A 135 -12.17 -5.82 -10.36
CA ASP A 135 -12.52 -4.45 -10.03
C ASP A 135 -11.70 -3.44 -10.84
N MET A 136 -10.41 -3.70 -10.96
CA MET A 136 -9.53 -2.84 -11.77
C MET A 136 -9.93 -2.85 -13.24
N GLU A 137 -10.24 -4.02 -13.79
CA GLU A 137 -10.70 -4.18 -15.15
C GLU A 137 -12.02 -3.41 -15.39
N MET A 138 -12.98 -3.55 -14.47
CA MET A 138 -14.26 -2.86 -14.54
C MET A 138 -14.11 -1.34 -14.47
N ASN A 139 -13.10 -0.85 -13.79
CA ASN A 139 -12.79 0.58 -13.70
C ASN A 139 -11.79 1.04 -14.76
N GLN A 140 -11.52 0.19 -15.74
CA GLN A 140 -10.66 0.49 -16.89
C GLN A 140 -9.22 0.83 -16.52
N VAL A 141 -8.74 0.31 -15.42
CA VAL A 141 -7.34 0.43 -15.01
C VAL A 141 -6.54 -0.60 -15.80
N VAL A 142 -5.61 -0.12 -16.61
CA VAL A 142 -4.81 -0.98 -17.49
C VAL A 142 -3.65 -1.60 -16.70
N LEU A 143 -3.60 -2.93 -16.72
CA LEU A 143 -2.52 -3.70 -16.11
C LEU A 143 -1.40 -3.95 -17.11
N THR A 144 -0.18 -4.13 -16.61
CA THR A 144 0.97 -4.50 -17.43
C THR A 144 1.09 -6.01 -17.61
#